data_76c9db73abbb198d6d76d82cb0ff5906
#
_entry.id   76c9db73abbb198d6d76d82cb0ff5906
#
_cell.length_a   1.000
_cell.length_b   1.000
_cell.length_c   1.000
_cell.angle_alpha   90.00
_cell.angle_beta   90.00
_cell.angle_gamma   90.00
#
_symmetry.space_group_name_H-M   'P 1'
#
loop_
_entity.id
_entity.type
_entity.pdbx_description
1 polymer ?
#
loop_
_entity_poly.entity_id
_entity_poly.type
_entity_poly.pdbx_seq_one_letter_code
_entity_poly.pdbx_strand_id
1 'polypeptide(L)'
;MKYLKTFETTKKYFKIGDIVTVIDDIRNFYRKQTGEIVSDCTDYIYYDYCVNFNGVEEPILFAKYDIIPATTKEIEKYKLEKNINKYNL
;
A
#
# COMPACT_ATOMS: atom_id res chain seq x y z
N MET A 1 25.29 -13.37 -10.66
CA MET A 1 24.95 -12.93 -10.29
C MET A 1 24.61 -12.57 -10.37
N LYS A 2 24.22 -12.54 -10.22
CA LYS A 2 23.64 -12.03 -9.97
C LYS A 2 23.54 -11.53 -9.48
N TYR A 3 23.86 -11.51 -8.86
CA TYR A 3 23.68 -10.92 -8.00
C TYR A 3 23.31 -10.06 -8.04
N LEU A 4 23.71 -10.00 -8.60
CA LEU A 4 22.92 -9.06 -8.66
C LEU A 4 21.80 -9.02 -7.88
N LYS A 5 21.53 -9.93 -7.42
CA LYS A 5 20.47 -10.04 -6.59
C LYS A 5 20.62 -9.48 -5.32
N THR A 6 21.73 -9.41 -4.83
CA THR A 6 21.91 -8.90 -3.54
C THR A 6 21.52 -7.50 -3.45
N PHE A 7 21.73 -6.72 -4.45
CA PHE A 7 21.28 -5.42 -4.18
C PHE A 7 19.84 -5.23 -4.49
N GLU A 8 19.21 -6.26 -4.90
CA GLU A 8 17.76 -6.25 -4.94
C GLU A 8 17.19 -6.04 -3.59
N THR A 9 17.86 -6.44 -2.55
CA THR A 9 17.34 -6.29 -1.21
C THR A 9 17.23 -4.85 -0.81
N THR A 10 17.90 -3.96 -1.48
CA THR A 10 17.81 -2.55 -1.14
C THR A 10 16.74 -1.86 -1.93
N LYS A 11 16.13 -2.54 -2.89
CA LYS A 11 15.10 -1.92 -3.69
C LYS A 11 13.77 -1.97 -2.98
N LYS A 12 12.96 -0.99 -3.27
CA LYS A 12 11.60 -0.99 -2.78
C LYS A 12 10.78 -1.97 -3.58
N TYR A 13 9.89 -2.69 -2.92
CA TYR A 13 8.97 -3.58 -3.60
C TYR A 13 7.89 -2.80 -4.33
N PHE A 14 7.56 -1.63 -3.84
CA PHE A 14 6.48 -0.81 -4.38
C PHE A 14 6.94 0.63 -4.56
N LYS A 15 6.24 1.34 -5.41
CA LYS A 15 6.51 2.75 -5.65
C LYS A 15 5.34 3.58 -5.18
N ILE A 16 5.59 4.86 -4.95
CA ILE A 16 4.53 5.79 -4.63
C ILE A 16 3.56 5.80 -5.80
N GLY A 17 2.28 5.65 -5.50
CA GLY A 17 1.23 5.56 -6.51
C GLY A 17 0.75 4.16 -6.79
N ASP A 18 1.49 3.14 -6.33
CA ASP A 18 1.07 1.76 -6.51
C ASP A 18 -0.16 1.46 -5.66
N ILE A 19 -1.06 0.67 -6.21
CA ILE A 19 -2.26 0.24 -5.49
C ILE A 19 -1.99 -1.14 -4.93
N VAL A 20 -2.20 -1.29 -3.63
CA VAL A 20 -1.88 -2.53 -2.91
C VAL A 20 -3.06 -2.97 -2.06
N THR A 21 -3.07 -4.25 -1.72
CA THR A 21 -4.07 -4.83 -0.84
C THR A 21 -3.37 -5.38 0.40
N VAL A 22 -3.94 -5.13 1.55
CA VAL A 22 -3.38 -5.58 2.83
C VAL A 22 -3.72 -7.04 3.04
N ILE A 23 -2.70 -7.86 3.25
CA ILE A 23 -2.92 -9.28 3.53
C ILE A 23 -2.82 -9.59 5.01
N ASP A 24 -2.13 -8.73 5.77
CA ASP A 24 -2.00 -8.92 7.20
C ASP A 24 -1.93 -7.56 7.87
N ASP A 25 -2.56 -7.45 9.02
CA ASP A 25 -2.58 -6.20 9.76
C ASP A 25 -2.65 -6.54 11.23
N ILE A 26 -1.61 -6.17 11.96
CA ILE A 26 -1.53 -6.47 13.37
C ILE A 26 -2.72 -5.87 14.13
N ARG A 27 -3.27 -4.78 13.60
CA ARG A 27 -4.46 -4.15 14.19
C ARG A 27 -5.72 -4.88 13.79
N ASN A 28 -5.65 -5.75 12.79
CA ASN A 28 -6.77 -6.51 12.26
C ASN A 28 -7.91 -5.60 11.79
N PHE A 29 -7.56 -4.46 11.27
CA PHE A 29 -8.51 -3.42 10.92
C PHE A 29 -8.58 -3.20 9.42
N TYR A 30 -7.41 -3.23 8.75
CA TYR A 30 -7.34 -2.94 7.32
C TYR A 30 -7.14 -4.18 6.47
N ARG A 31 -7.22 -5.36 7.08
CA ARG A 31 -7.02 -6.59 6.36
C ARG A 31 -7.97 -6.69 5.18
N LYS A 32 -7.41 -7.05 4.03
CA LYS A 32 -8.14 -7.20 2.76
C LYS A 32 -8.61 -5.88 2.17
N GLN A 33 -8.22 -4.77 2.73
CA GLN A 33 -8.56 -3.48 2.14
C GLN A 33 -7.49 -3.08 1.13
N THR A 34 -7.92 -2.28 0.15
CA THR A 34 -7.05 -1.82 -0.93
C THR A 34 -6.80 -0.34 -0.77
N GLY A 35 -5.57 0.07 -0.94
CA GLY A 35 -5.19 1.46 -0.83
C GLY A 35 -4.04 1.80 -1.74
N GLU A 36 -3.61 3.05 -1.68
CA GLU A 36 -2.57 3.57 -2.54
C GLU A 36 -1.36 3.97 -1.72
N ILE A 37 -0.17 3.60 -2.17
CA ILE A 37 1.06 4.00 -1.50
C ILE A 37 1.30 5.47 -1.78
N VAL A 38 1.39 6.25 -0.71
CA VAL A 38 1.57 7.70 -0.83
C VAL A 38 2.95 8.15 -0.39
N SER A 39 3.66 7.32 0.37
CA SER A 39 5.04 7.64 0.71
C SER A 39 5.73 6.38 1.23
N ASP A 40 7.06 6.40 1.27
CA ASP A 40 7.78 5.32 1.92
C ASP A 40 8.16 5.80 3.31
N CYS A 41 8.23 4.85 4.24
CA CYS A 41 8.44 5.16 5.65
C CYS A 41 9.87 4.88 6.03
N THR A 42 10.77 5.69 5.50
CA THR A 42 12.19 5.45 5.73
C THR A 42 12.60 5.76 7.16
N ASP A 43 11.76 6.51 7.88
CA ASP A 43 12.08 6.87 9.26
C ASP A 43 11.66 5.81 10.27
N TYR A 44 11.02 4.75 9.83
CA TYR A 44 10.50 3.72 10.74
C TYR A 44 11.22 2.40 10.53
N ILE A 45 11.53 1.73 11.60
CA ILE A 45 12.24 0.46 11.54
C ILE A 45 11.36 -0.67 11.07
N TYR A 46 10.12 -0.69 11.54
CA TYR A 46 9.24 -1.83 11.29
C TYR A 46 8.27 -1.63 10.15
N TYR A 47 8.25 -0.44 9.56
CA TYR A 47 7.29 -0.12 8.51
C TYR A 47 8.04 0.38 7.29
N ASP A 48 7.50 0.07 6.14
CA ASP A 48 8.16 0.41 4.88
C ASP A 48 7.35 1.39 4.04
N TYR A 49 6.03 1.37 4.18
CA TYR A 49 5.17 2.18 3.31
C TYR A 49 4.02 2.79 4.07
N CYS A 50 3.60 3.95 3.58
CA CYS A 50 2.39 4.61 4.05
C CYS A 50 1.32 4.42 2.98
N VAL A 51 0.19 3.85 3.37
CA VAL A 51 -0.88 3.51 2.44
C VAL A 51 -2.13 4.30 2.79
N ASN A 52 -2.70 4.93 1.80
CA ASN A 52 -3.89 5.75 1.98
C ASN A 52 -5.12 4.99 1.50
N PHE A 53 -6.14 4.88 2.34
CA PHE A 53 -7.37 4.19 2.02
C PHE A 53 -8.50 5.18 1.83
N ASN A 54 -9.47 4.82 1.00
CA ASN A 54 -10.64 5.66 0.79
C ASN A 54 -11.39 5.83 2.10
N GLY A 55 -11.74 7.07 2.42
CA GLY A 55 -12.47 7.35 3.64
C GLY A 55 -11.62 7.48 4.88
N VAL A 56 -10.32 7.31 4.75
CA VAL A 56 -9.40 7.43 5.89
C VAL A 56 -8.54 8.66 5.65
N GLU A 57 -8.53 9.55 6.61
CA GLU A 57 -7.85 10.83 6.43
C GLU A 57 -6.35 10.74 6.37
N GLU A 58 -5.77 9.88 7.17
CA GLU A 58 -4.31 9.81 7.27
C GLU A 58 -3.81 8.46 6.78
N PRO A 59 -2.63 8.46 6.15
CA PRO A 59 -2.05 7.20 5.70
C PRO A 59 -1.73 6.29 6.88
N ILE A 60 -1.79 5.00 6.62
CA ILE A 60 -1.53 3.97 7.62
C ILE A 60 -0.22 3.28 7.27
N LEU A 61 0.58 2.99 8.27
CA LEU A 61 1.89 2.39 8.08
C LEU A 61 1.81 0.88 7.97
N PHE A 62 2.52 0.32 6.99
CA PHE A 62 2.58 -1.13 6.80
C PHE A 62 4.00 -1.56 6.46
N ALA A 63 4.35 -2.76 6.88
CA ALA A 63 5.57 -3.41 6.43
C ALA A 63 5.35 -3.96 5.03
N LYS A 64 6.43 -4.08 4.27
CA LYS A 64 6.32 -4.53 2.89
C LYS A 64 5.77 -5.95 2.78
N TYR A 65 5.92 -6.75 3.82
CA TYR A 65 5.44 -8.11 3.81
C TYR A 65 3.94 -8.22 4.10
N ASP A 66 3.33 -7.13 4.51
CA ASP A 66 1.92 -7.13 4.87
C ASP A 66 1.02 -6.67 3.74
N ILE A 67 1.59 -6.30 2.63
CA ILE A 67 0.83 -5.81 1.47
C ILE A 67 1.30 -6.51 0.20
N ILE A 68 0.37 -6.67 -0.74
CA ILE A 68 0.67 -7.25 -2.04
C ILE A 68 0.07 -6.37 -3.12
N PRO A 69 0.54 -6.49 -4.37
CA PRO A 69 -0.07 -5.72 -5.45
C PRO A 69 -1.55 -6.04 -5.57
N ALA A 70 -2.37 -5.03 -5.74
CA ALA A 70 -3.80 -5.24 -5.90
C ALA A 70 -4.08 -5.85 -7.27
N THR A 71 -5.14 -6.63 -7.36
CA THR A 71 -5.58 -7.17 -8.65
C THR A 71 -6.22 -6.06 -9.47
N THR A 72 -6.40 -6.33 -10.76
CA THR A 72 -7.05 -5.37 -11.64
C THR A 72 -8.44 -4.99 -11.12
N LYS A 73 -9.19 -5.97 -10.65
CA LYS A 73 -10.50 -5.72 -10.09
C LYS A 73 -10.44 -4.84 -8.85
N GLU A 74 -9.50 -5.10 -8.00
CA GLU A 74 -9.33 -4.31 -6.78
C GLU A 74 -8.94 -2.88 -7.10
N ILE A 75 -8.07 -2.71 -8.08
CA ILE A 75 -7.65 -1.38 -8.51
C ILE A 75 -8.83 -0.60 -9.06
N GLU A 76 -9.63 -1.24 -9.89
CA GLU A 76 -10.81 -0.60 -10.48
C GLU A 76 -11.80 -0.18 -9.41
N LYS A 77 -12.04 -1.08 -8.46
CA LYS A 77 -12.96 -0.79 -7.38
C LYS A 77 -12.45 0.37 -6.52
N TYR A 78 -11.16 0.36 -6.21
CA TYR A 78 -10.56 1.42 -5.40
C TYR A 78 -10.71 2.78 -6.09
N LYS A 79 -10.43 2.83 -7.38
CA LYS A 79 -10.51 4.09 -8.12
C LYS A 79 -11.94 4.57 -8.24
N LEU A 80 -12.87 3.65 -8.41
CA LEU A 80 -14.28 4.01 -8.49
C LEU A 80 -14.76 4.58 -7.18
N GLU A 81 -14.43 3.93 -6.08
CA GLU A 81 -14.82 4.41 -4.76
C GLU A 81 -14.20 5.76 -4.43
N LYS A 82 -12.97 5.95 -4.86
CA LYS A 82 -12.29 7.22 -4.64
C LYS A 82 -13.02 8.35 -5.37
N ASN A 83 -13.45 8.10 -6.60
CA ASN A 83 -14.18 9.10 -7.36
C ASN A 83 -15.55 9.40 -6.74
N ILE A 84 -16.23 8.37 -6.27
CA ILE A 84 -17.52 8.56 -5.62
C ILE A 84 -17.36 9.42 -4.38
N ASN A 85 -16.39 9.11 -3.55
CA ASN A 85 -16.14 9.90 -2.34
C ASN A 85 -15.83 11.34 -2.67
N LYS A 86 -15.09 11.55 -3.75
CA LYS A 86 -14.73 12.90 -4.16
C LYS A 86 -15.96 13.73 -4.51
N TYR A 87 -16.92 13.11 -5.17
CA TYR A 87 -18.12 13.83 -5.58
C TYR A 87 -19.17 13.95 -4.48
N ASN A 88 -19.04 13.16 -3.45
CA ASN A 88 -19.98 13.21 -2.35
C ASN A 88 -19.57 14.17 -1.23
N LEU A 89 -18.49 14.84 -1.45
CA LEU A 89 -18.07 15.86 -0.47
C LEU A 89 -18.73 17.22 -0.73
#